data_ef893d75b52a3160fc9c9715e61115a2
#
_entry.id   ef893d75b52a3160fc9c9715e61115a2
#
_cell.length_a   1.000
_cell.length_b   1.000
_cell.length_c   1.000
_cell.angle_alpha   90.00
_cell.angle_beta   90.00
_cell.angle_gamma   90.00
#
_symmetry.space_group_name_H-M   'P 1'
#
loop_
_entity.id
_entity.type
_entity.pdbx_description
1 polymer ?
#
loop_
_entity_poly.entity_id
_entity_poly.type
_entity_poly.pdbx_seq_one_letter_code
_entity_poly.pdbx_strand_id
1 'polypeptide(L)'
;MAQYIPALEFYTGRLPVVSPAYVSSEACFGINLKPLCSPYDVSYTFIPNMAYYEFIPIGNHQDPNCTNSKDAHLKDHIVDLANVKIGQHYELLVTTCTGKIYILLT
;
A
#
# COMPACT_ATOMS: atom_id res chain seq x y z
N MET A 1 2.64 9.56 -7.85
CA MET A 1 2.81 9.10 -9.25
C MET A 1 1.77 9.69 -10.20
N ALA A 2 0.49 9.79 -9.84
CA ALA A 2 -0.59 10.30 -10.71
C ALA A 2 -0.30 11.67 -11.34
N GLN A 3 0.41 12.55 -10.66
CA GLN A 3 0.79 13.90 -11.15
C GLN A 3 1.68 13.88 -12.41
N TYR A 4 2.37 12.78 -12.69
CA TYR A 4 3.25 12.64 -13.85
C TYR A 4 2.56 12.01 -15.07
N ILE A 5 1.34 11.50 -14.93
CA ILE A 5 0.62 10.82 -16.02
C ILE A 5 0.46 11.70 -17.24
N PRO A 6 0.03 12.98 -17.14
CA PRO A 6 -0.11 13.84 -18.32
C PRO A 6 1.20 14.08 -19.07
N ALA A 7 2.32 14.20 -18.33
CA ALA A 7 3.64 14.35 -18.93
C ALA A 7 4.07 13.07 -19.66
N LEU A 8 3.85 11.91 -19.06
CA LEU A 8 4.14 10.62 -19.68
C LEU A 8 3.33 10.41 -20.95
N GLU A 9 2.03 10.69 -20.94
CA GLU A 9 1.16 10.59 -22.12
C GLU A 9 1.62 11.51 -23.26
N PHE A 10 2.09 12.70 -22.93
CA PHE A 10 2.63 13.64 -23.93
C PHE A 10 3.90 13.08 -24.58
N TYR A 11 4.88 12.63 -23.80
CA TYR A 11 6.17 12.15 -24.32
C TYR A 11 6.10 10.77 -24.98
N THR A 12 5.16 9.92 -24.58
CA THR A 12 4.99 8.58 -25.18
C THR A 12 4.15 8.56 -26.45
N GLY A 13 3.67 9.74 -26.91
CA GLY A 13 2.85 9.80 -28.12
C GLY A 13 1.52 9.04 -28.00
N ARG A 14 0.89 9.11 -26.82
CA ARG A 14 -0.37 8.42 -26.47
C ARG A 14 -0.28 6.89 -26.36
N LEU A 15 0.90 6.34 -26.10
CA LEU A 15 1.00 4.96 -25.71
C LEU A 15 0.34 4.76 -24.32
N PRO A 16 -0.32 3.64 -24.08
CA PRO A 16 -0.99 3.42 -22.80
C PRO A 16 0.03 3.36 -21.67
N VAL A 17 -0.22 4.13 -20.61
CA VAL A 17 0.54 4.06 -19.36
C VAL A 17 0.00 2.91 -18.52
N VAL A 18 0.82 1.92 -18.26
CA VAL A 18 0.42 0.69 -17.57
C VAL A 18 1.19 0.55 -16.25
N SER A 19 0.48 0.24 -15.18
CA SER A 19 1.08 -0.09 -13.88
C SER A 19 0.78 -1.56 -13.53
N PRO A 20 1.69 -2.50 -13.85
CA PRO A 20 1.42 -3.92 -13.74
C PRO A 20 1.51 -4.46 -12.31
N ALA A 21 2.36 -3.86 -11.48
CA ALA A 21 2.66 -4.39 -10.16
C ALA A 21 2.89 -3.28 -9.12
N TYR A 22 2.58 -3.60 -7.87
CA TYR A 22 2.95 -2.83 -6.70
C TYR A 22 4.16 -3.48 -6.04
N VAL A 23 5.31 -2.82 -6.15
CA VAL A 23 6.60 -3.36 -5.74
C VAL A 23 7.44 -2.32 -5.01
N SER A 24 8.32 -2.78 -4.15
CA SER A 24 9.45 -2.02 -3.61
C SER A 24 10.75 -2.78 -3.87
N SER A 25 11.88 -2.24 -3.41
CA SER A 25 13.17 -2.94 -3.46
C SER A 25 13.17 -4.23 -2.63
N GLU A 26 12.33 -4.31 -1.61
CA GLU A 26 12.29 -5.39 -0.62
C GLU A 26 11.37 -6.54 -1.01
N ALA A 27 10.25 -6.24 -1.68
CA ALA A 27 9.25 -7.25 -2.04
C ALA A 27 8.30 -6.79 -3.14
N CYS A 28 7.65 -7.80 -3.78
CA CYS A 28 6.49 -7.60 -4.63
C CYS A 28 5.22 -7.82 -3.79
N PHE A 29 4.36 -6.81 -3.70
CA PHE A 29 3.18 -6.85 -2.83
C PHE A 29 1.94 -7.31 -3.57
N GLY A 30 1.76 -6.84 -4.80
CA GLY A 30 0.56 -7.13 -5.54
C GLY A 30 0.69 -6.91 -7.03
N ILE A 31 -0.29 -7.42 -7.75
CA ILE A 31 -0.40 -7.31 -9.21
C ILE A 31 -1.70 -6.62 -9.60
N ASN A 32 -1.63 -5.88 -10.69
CA ASN A 32 -2.80 -5.30 -11.32
C ASN A 32 -3.42 -6.32 -12.28
N LEU A 33 -4.62 -6.82 -11.94
CA LEU A 33 -5.35 -7.79 -12.76
C LEU A 33 -6.01 -7.17 -13.99
N LYS A 34 -6.03 -5.82 -14.08
CA LYS A 34 -6.59 -5.06 -15.22
C LYS A 34 -5.55 -4.07 -15.74
N PRO A 35 -4.46 -4.54 -16.35
CA PRO A 35 -3.32 -3.67 -16.70
C PRO A 35 -3.65 -2.54 -17.67
N LEU A 36 -4.69 -2.67 -18.47
CA LEU A 36 -5.16 -1.65 -19.42
C LEU A 36 -6.28 -0.77 -18.86
N CYS A 37 -6.52 -0.77 -17.55
CA CYS A 37 -7.44 0.19 -16.93
C CYS A 37 -6.87 1.61 -17.00
N SER A 38 -7.74 2.59 -16.72
CA SER A 38 -7.28 3.98 -16.58
C SER A 38 -6.16 4.07 -15.54
N PRO A 39 -5.08 4.82 -15.80
CA PRO A 39 -3.99 5.01 -14.84
C PRO A 39 -4.44 5.60 -13.49
N TYR A 40 -5.64 6.21 -13.46
CA TYR A 40 -6.24 6.78 -12.25
C TYR A 40 -7.05 5.77 -11.44
N ASP A 41 -7.44 4.62 -12.06
CA ASP A 41 -8.29 3.58 -11.46
C ASP A 41 -7.51 2.30 -11.15
N VAL A 42 -6.20 2.41 -11.02
CA VAL A 42 -5.33 1.26 -10.76
C VAL A 42 -5.61 0.68 -9.38
N SER A 43 -5.84 -0.63 -9.34
CA SER A 43 -5.92 -1.41 -8.10
C SER A 43 -5.01 -2.62 -8.16
N TYR A 44 -4.49 -3.02 -7.00
CA TYR A 44 -3.58 -4.16 -6.89
C TYR A 44 -4.17 -5.24 -6.01
N THR A 45 -4.06 -6.47 -6.48
CA THR A 45 -4.40 -7.65 -5.68
C THR A 45 -3.14 -8.16 -4.99
N PHE A 46 -3.16 -8.25 -3.67
CA PHE A 46 -2.04 -8.76 -2.90
C PHE A 46 -1.74 -10.22 -3.23
N ILE A 47 -0.45 -10.56 -3.22
CA ILE A 47 0.03 -11.93 -3.42
C ILE A 47 0.40 -12.50 -2.03
N PRO A 48 -0.48 -13.29 -1.40
CA PRO A 48 -0.37 -13.61 0.03
C PRO A 48 0.80 -14.52 0.38
N ASN A 49 1.41 -15.18 -0.60
CA ASN A 49 2.53 -16.09 -0.42
C ASN A 49 3.92 -15.44 -0.64
N MET A 50 3.96 -14.14 -0.98
CA MET A 50 5.22 -13.44 -1.22
C MET A 50 5.83 -12.84 0.04
N ALA A 51 4.98 -12.47 0.99
CA ALA A 51 5.38 -11.89 2.27
C ALA A 51 4.23 -12.02 3.27
N TYR A 52 4.51 -11.76 4.54
CA TYR A 52 3.47 -11.63 5.55
C TYR A 52 3.04 -10.17 5.64
N TYR A 53 1.75 -9.93 5.47
CA TYR A 53 1.16 -8.59 5.41
C TYR A 53 0.32 -8.32 6.64
N GLU A 54 0.61 -7.20 7.27
CA GLU A 54 -0.14 -6.64 8.37
C GLU A 54 -0.53 -5.21 8.05
N PHE A 55 -1.61 -4.73 8.63
CA PHE A 55 -2.18 -3.42 8.31
C PHE A 55 -2.40 -2.63 9.59
N ILE A 56 -1.89 -1.41 9.60
CA ILE A 56 -2.08 -0.47 10.70
C ILE A 56 -3.15 0.52 10.25
N PRO A 57 -4.35 0.52 10.88
CA PRO A 57 -5.41 1.45 10.50
C PRO A 57 -4.98 2.89 10.77
N ILE A 58 -5.11 3.74 9.74
CA ILE A 58 -4.90 5.17 9.88
C ILE A 58 -6.20 5.74 10.45
N GLY A 59 -6.26 5.90 11.78
CA GLY A 59 -7.36 6.56 12.45
C GLY A 59 -7.26 8.07 12.30
N ASN A 60 -8.39 8.75 12.24
CA ASN A 60 -8.45 10.19 12.46
C ASN A 60 -8.06 10.43 13.91
N HIS A 61 -6.80 10.78 14.16
CA HIS A 61 -6.34 11.23 15.48
C HIS A 61 -6.99 12.58 15.81
N GLN A 62 -8.24 12.55 16.27
CA GLN A 62 -8.92 13.66 16.90
C GLN A 62 -9.10 13.42 18.41
N ASP A 63 -8.12 12.81 19.06
CA ASP A 63 -8.05 12.81 20.51
C ASP A 63 -6.94 13.73 20.97
N PRO A 64 -7.29 14.94 21.48
CA PRO A 64 -6.30 15.95 21.92
C PRO A 64 -5.55 15.57 23.20
N ASN A 65 -5.71 14.35 23.71
CA ASN A 65 -5.18 13.95 25.03
C ASN A 65 -4.13 12.82 24.99
N CYS A 66 -3.63 12.43 23.82
CA CYS A 66 -2.53 11.44 23.73
C CYS A 66 -1.16 12.13 23.77
N THR A 67 -0.73 12.51 24.97
CA THR A 67 0.67 12.87 25.25
C THR A 67 1.53 11.61 25.28
N ASN A 68 2.50 11.55 24.33
CA ASN A 68 3.78 10.85 24.47
C ASN A 68 3.80 9.34 24.79
N SER A 69 3.39 8.50 23.84
CA SER A 69 4.00 7.17 23.70
C SER A 69 3.68 6.59 22.32
N LYS A 70 4.52 6.93 21.33
CA LYS A 70 4.36 6.51 19.93
C LYS A 70 4.54 4.99 19.71
N ASP A 71 5.13 4.27 20.65
CA ASP A 71 5.53 2.88 20.43
C ASP A 71 4.64 1.82 21.11
N ALA A 72 3.84 2.20 22.10
CA ALA A 72 3.02 1.24 22.86
C ALA A 72 1.63 0.98 22.24
N HIS A 73 1.06 1.96 21.52
CA HIS A 73 -0.27 1.84 20.90
C HIS A 73 -0.27 1.20 19.49
N LEU A 74 0.90 1.08 18.86
CA LEU A 74 0.98 0.51 17.50
C LEU A 74 0.62 -0.98 17.47
N LYS A 75 0.92 -1.72 18.54
CA LYS A 75 0.74 -3.19 18.57
C LYS A 75 -0.70 -3.63 18.78
N ASP A 76 -1.54 -2.81 19.38
CA ASP A 76 -2.91 -3.21 19.73
C ASP A 76 -3.92 -3.06 18.59
N HIS A 77 -3.51 -2.46 17.46
CA HIS A 77 -4.40 -2.18 16.31
C HIS A 77 -3.93 -2.79 14.99
N ILE A 78 -2.92 -3.65 15.01
CA ILE A 78 -2.46 -4.33 13.80
C ILE A 78 -3.52 -5.33 13.36
N VAL A 79 -3.87 -5.30 12.07
CA VAL A 79 -4.89 -6.14 11.46
C VAL A 79 -4.27 -7.01 10.38
N ASP A 80 -4.59 -8.29 10.39
CA ASP A 80 -4.18 -9.23 9.33
C ASP A 80 -4.93 -8.95 8.02
N LEU A 81 -4.35 -9.40 6.90
CA LEU A 81 -4.93 -9.28 5.57
C LEU A 81 -6.39 -9.76 5.48
N ALA A 82 -6.75 -10.81 6.23
CA ALA A 82 -8.10 -11.35 6.24
C ALA A 82 -9.13 -10.48 6.97
N ASN A 83 -8.69 -9.58 7.82
CA ASN A 83 -9.53 -8.79 8.72
C ASN A 83 -9.61 -7.30 8.33
N VAL A 84 -9.01 -6.90 7.21
CA VAL A 84 -9.08 -5.52 6.72
C VAL A 84 -10.52 -5.15 6.31
N LYS A 85 -10.90 -3.90 6.57
CA LYS A 85 -12.22 -3.37 6.23
C LYS A 85 -12.16 -2.57 4.94
N ILE A 86 -13.13 -2.78 4.06
CA ILE A 86 -13.26 -2.04 2.81
C ILE A 86 -13.56 -0.56 3.13
N GLY A 87 -12.87 0.34 2.41
CA GLY A 87 -13.07 1.79 2.55
C GLY A 87 -12.26 2.44 3.67
N GLN A 88 -11.45 1.68 4.42
CA GLN A 88 -10.55 2.22 5.44
C GLN A 88 -9.13 2.34 4.90
N HIS A 89 -8.41 3.39 5.30
CA HIS A 89 -7.00 3.58 4.97
C HIS A 89 -6.11 2.86 6.00
N TYR A 90 -5.05 2.25 5.50
CA TYR A 90 -4.09 1.51 6.31
C TYR A 90 -2.66 1.85 5.89
N GLU A 91 -1.74 1.83 6.84
CA GLU A 91 -0.32 1.68 6.56
C GLU A 91 0.01 0.20 6.44
N LEU A 92 0.80 -0.15 5.42
CA LEU A 92 1.18 -1.53 5.16
C LEU A 92 2.48 -1.86 5.90
N LEU A 93 2.43 -2.90 6.73
CA LEU A 93 3.56 -3.52 7.37
C LEU A 93 3.87 -4.84 6.66
N VAL A 94 5.09 -5.01 6.22
CA VAL A 94 5.51 -6.20 5.45
C VAL A 94 6.65 -6.91 6.15
N THR A 95 6.47 -8.19 6.43
CA THR A 95 7.53 -9.07 6.91
C THR A 95 7.96 -9.98 5.76
N THR A 96 9.20 -9.81 5.30
CA THR A 96 9.76 -10.61 4.21
C THR A 96 10.15 -12.01 4.68
N CYS A 97 10.39 -12.94 3.74
CA CYS A 97 10.84 -14.30 4.05
C CYS A 97 12.19 -14.36 4.81
N THR A 98 12.98 -13.27 4.78
CA THR A 98 14.21 -13.14 5.56
C THR A 98 13.97 -12.65 6.99
N GLY A 99 12.71 -12.46 7.39
CA GLY A 99 12.33 -11.99 8.73
C GLY A 99 12.53 -10.50 8.96
N LYS A 100 12.84 -9.72 7.92
CA LYS A 100 12.93 -8.26 8.02
C LYS A 100 11.55 -7.63 7.89
N ILE A 101 11.29 -6.65 8.73
CA ILE A 101 10.03 -5.91 8.78
C ILE A 101 10.23 -4.53 8.15
N TYR A 102 9.35 -4.15 7.25
CA TYR A 102 9.34 -2.85 6.60
C TYR A 102 7.96 -2.20 6.74
N ILE A 103 7.94 -0.93 7.11
CA ILE A 103 6.71 -0.11 7.11
C ILE A 103 6.70 0.65 5.80
N LEU A 104 5.64 0.48 5.03
CA LEU A 104 5.44 1.17 3.76
C LEU A 104 4.42 2.27 3.96
N LEU A 105 4.89 3.50 3.83
CA LEU A 105 4.03 4.68 3.79
C LEU A 105 3.36 4.73 2.40
N THR A 106 2.07 4.61 2.38
CA THR A 106 1.26 4.77 1.15
C THR A 106 0.67 6.17 1.05
#